data_85a547c5bda4357c08a1413afded5bb9
#
_entry.id   85a547c5bda4357c08a1413afded5bb9
#
_cell.length_a   1.000
_cell.length_b   1.000
_cell.length_c   1.000
_cell.angle_alpha   90.00
_cell.angle_beta   90.00
_cell.angle_gamma   90.00
#
_symmetry.space_group_name_H-M   'P 1'
#
loop_
_entity.id
_entity.type
_entity.pdbx_description
1 polymer ?
#
loop_
_entity_poly.entity_id
_entity_poly.type
_entity_poly.pdbx_seq_one_letter_code
_entity_poly.pdbx_strand_id
1 'polypeptide(L)'
;MTLGLSCIIGGVGVVFVFLISATVPANVRISEVVWLVSLLAVTGYYWNQESIKKWVITIPSIFGVIAFYRILSELISGDIELFMISLLGGFILCGALFSMILGHWYLNVVSLPISMLRSTVKFLILIVALRFIWDMGYIFMGEIPYNGLPVSMTQFLQTFDGFFLLFALFFGTLLPLILGILTLKTIAIKSTQSATGLLYVIVISVVMADLFYKYYLVQTALPL
;
A
#
# COMPACT_ATOMS: atom_id res chain seq x y z
N MET A 1 7.52 -17.02 -10.32
CA MET A 1 6.08 -16.99 -9.98
C MET A 1 5.58 -15.60 -9.56
N THR A 2 6.23 -14.91 -8.64
CA THR A 2 5.84 -13.55 -8.17
C THR A 2 5.84 -12.48 -9.25
N LEU A 3 6.86 -12.43 -10.13
CA LEU A 3 6.94 -11.48 -11.25
C LEU A 3 5.81 -11.66 -12.26
N GLY A 4 5.45 -12.92 -12.58
CA GLY A 4 4.31 -13.20 -13.48
C GLY A 4 2.98 -12.72 -12.90
N LEU A 5 2.76 -12.90 -11.59
CA LEU A 5 1.58 -12.39 -10.90
C LEU A 5 1.53 -10.87 -10.93
N SER A 6 2.66 -10.19 -10.69
CA SER A 6 2.75 -8.73 -10.78
C SER A 6 2.42 -8.22 -12.18
N CYS A 7 2.84 -8.93 -13.25
CA CYS A 7 2.49 -8.59 -14.62
C CYS A 7 1.00 -8.74 -14.91
N ILE A 8 0.35 -9.79 -14.37
CA ILE A 8 -1.09 -9.99 -14.52
C ILE A 8 -1.85 -8.85 -13.82
N ILE A 9 -1.48 -8.54 -12.57
CA ILE A 9 -2.12 -7.46 -11.81
C ILE A 9 -1.92 -6.11 -12.52
N GLY A 10 -0.69 -5.81 -12.96
CA GLY A 10 -0.38 -4.59 -13.71
C GLY A 10 -1.15 -4.51 -15.02
N GLY A 11 -1.25 -5.63 -15.76
CA GLY A 11 -2.03 -5.73 -17.00
C GLY A 11 -3.51 -5.49 -16.78
N VAL A 12 -4.10 -6.08 -15.74
CA VAL A 12 -5.51 -5.84 -15.36
C VAL A 12 -5.70 -4.37 -14.97
N GLY A 13 -4.78 -3.76 -14.23
CA GLY A 13 -4.84 -2.34 -13.87
C GLY A 13 -4.83 -1.44 -15.09
N VAL A 14 -3.92 -1.66 -16.04
CA VAL A 14 -3.86 -0.89 -17.30
C VAL A 14 -5.13 -1.07 -18.12
N VAL A 15 -5.64 -2.29 -18.30
CA VAL A 15 -6.91 -2.55 -19.01
C VAL A 15 -8.07 -1.83 -18.33
N PHE A 16 -8.13 -1.86 -16.99
CA PHE A 16 -9.17 -1.18 -16.22
C PHE A 16 -9.14 0.34 -16.43
N VAL A 17 -7.96 0.96 -16.39
CA VAL A 17 -7.78 2.38 -16.69
C VAL A 17 -8.19 2.69 -18.13
N PHE A 18 -7.84 1.86 -19.10
CA PHE A 18 -8.26 2.04 -20.51
C PHE A 18 -9.77 1.90 -20.70
N LEU A 19 -10.45 1.03 -19.95
CA LEU A 19 -11.90 0.84 -20.04
C LEU A 19 -12.69 1.98 -19.38
N ILE A 20 -12.19 2.53 -18.29
CA ILE A 20 -12.85 3.66 -17.59
C ILE A 20 -12.59 4.98 -18.32
N SER A 21 -11.55 5.08 -19.10
CA SER A 21 -10.94 6.34 -19.48
C SER A 21 -11.18 6.80 -20.91
N ALA A 22 -12.43 6.97 -21.32
CA ALA A 22 -12.70 7.96 -22.38
C ALA A 22 -12.24 9.39 -21.98
N THR A 23 -11.97 9.62 -20.69
CA THR A 23 -11.65 10.92 -20.07
C THR A 23 -10.17 11.11 -19.69
N VAL A 24 -9.35 10.03 -19.63
CA VAL A 24 -7.95 10.15 -19.21
C VAL A 24 -7.04 10.64 -20.34
N PRO A 25 -6.21 11.67 -20.13
CA PRO A 25 -5.28 12.23 -21.10
C PRO A 25 -4.31 11.20 -21.68
N ALA A 26 -3.92 11.38 -22.95
CA ALA A 26 -3.04 10.45 -23.66
C ALA A 26 -1.66 10.27 -22.98
N ASN A 27 -1.13 11.33 -22.36
CA ASN A 27 0.16 11.32 -21.64
C ASN A 27 0.14 10.38 -20.42
N VAL A 28 -0.98 10.28 -19.70
CA VAL A 28 -1.15 9.34 -18.56
C VAL A 28 -1.17 7.92 -19.08
N ARG A 29 -1.99 7.65 -20.10
CA ARG A 29 -2.07 6.32 -20.75
C ARG A 29 -0.70 5.83 -21.25
N ILE A 30 0.09 6.72 -21.85
CA ILE A 30 1.44 6.39 -22.31
C ILE A 30 2.34 5.98 -21.13
N SER A 31 2.29 6.70 -20.00
CA SER A 31 3.13 6.37 -18.83
C SER A 31 2.80 4.98 -18.25
N GLU A 32 1.52 4.60 -18.24
CA GLU A 32 1.08 3.27 -17.80
C GLU A 32 1.51 2.16 -18.74
N VAL A 33 1.37 2.38 -20.06
CA VAL A 33 1.85 1.43 -21.07
C VAL A 33 3.36 1.23 -20.96
N VAL A 34 4.14 2.30 -20.80
CA VAL A 34 5.60 2.22 -20.61
C VAL A 34 5.94 1.44 -19.35
N TRP A 35 5.23 1.68 -18.24
CA TRP A 35 5.40 0.90 -17.02
C TRP A 35 5.12 -0.59 -17.25
N LEU A 36 3.96 -0.94 -17.87
CA LEU A 36 3.60 -2.32 -18.14
C LEU A 36 4.61 -3.01 -19.07
N VAL A 37 5.01 -2.35 -20.14
CA VAL A 37 6.00 -2.89 -21.10
C VAL A 37 7.34 -3.15 -20.38
N SER A 38 7.81 -2.22 -19.54
CA SER A 38 9.02 -2.41 -18.75
C SER A 38 8.91 -3.58 -17.76
N LEU A 39 7.75 -3.78 -17.13
CA LEU A 39 7.48 -4.89 -16.23
C LEU A 39 7.50 -6.23 -16.97
N LEU A 40 6.84 -6.30 -18.15
CA LEU A 40 6.83 -7.49 -19.01
C LEU A 40 8.23 -7.82 -19.53
N ALA A 41 9.01 -6.82 -19.96
CA ALA A 41 10.39 -7.00 -20.43
C ALA A 41 11.28 -7.57 -19.34
N VAL A 42 11.21 -7.05 -18.12
CA VAL A 42 11.97 -7.56 -16.97
C VAL A 42 11.52 -8.96 -16.58
N THR A 43 10.23 -9.25 -16.65
CA THR A 43 9.71 -10.61 -16.38
C THR A 43 10.22 -11.60 -17.42
N GLY A 44 10.17 -11.25 -18.72
CA GLY A 44 10.70 -12.07 -19.80
C GLY A 44 12.21 -12.29 -19.68
N TYR A 45 12.97 -11.24 -19.30
CA TYR A 45 14.41 -11.36 -19.07
C TYR A 45 14.74 -12.37 -17.96
N TYR A 46 13.96 -12.38 -16.85
CA TYR A 46 14.20 -13.29 -15.72
C TYR A 46 13.49 -14.65 -15.84
N TRP A 47 12.78 -14.92 -16.94
CA TRP A 47 12.02 -16.18 -17.07
C TRP A 47 12.90 -17.44 -16.89
N ASN A 48 14.13 -17.40 -17.43
CA ASN A 48 15.10 -18.49 -17.41
C ASN A 48 16.36 -18.20 -16.58
N GLN A 49 16.38 -17.11 -15.79
CA GLN A 49 17.55 -16.72 -15.03
C GLN A 49 17.42 -17.03 -13.55
N GLU A 50 18.43 -17.68 -12.95
CA GLU A 50 18.48 -17.97 -11.52
C GLU A 50 19.00 -16.80 -10.67
N SER A 51 19.79 -15.90 -11.25
CA SER A 51 20.40 -14.77 -10.55
C SER A 51 19.68 -13.46 -10.80
N ILE A 52 19.25 -12.78 -9.73
CA ILE A 52 18.51 -11.51 -9.81
C ILE A 52 19.48 -10.33 -9.65
N LYS A 53 19.57 -9.48 -10.67
CA LYS A 53 20.30 -8.20 -10.61
C LYS A 53 19.36 -7.10 -10.12
N LYS A 54 19.65 -6.52 -8.95
CA LYS A 54 18.79 -5.50 -8.31
C LYS A 54 18.47 -4.32 -9.23
N TRP A 55 19.44 -3.85 -10.00
CA TRP A 55 19.29 -2.72 -10.93
C TRP A 55 18.21 -2.93 -12.00
N VAL A 56 18.07 -4.15 -12.50
CA VAL A 56 17.07 -4.45 -13.55
C VAL A 56 15.64 -4.34 -12.99
N ILE A 57 15.43 -4.75 -11.73
CA ILE A 57 14.11 -4.64 -11.06
C ILE A 57 13.77 -3.18 -10.72
N THR A 58 14.79 -2.33 -10.51
CA THR A 58 14.56 -0.91 -10.20
C THR A 58 13.92 -0.16 -11.38
N ILE A 59 14.18 -0.57 -12.63
CA ILE A 59 13.65 0.09 -13.83
C ILE A 59 12.11 0.15 -13.84
N PRO A 60 11.35 -0.99 -13.77
CA PRO A 60 9.90 -0.94 -13.75
C PRO A 60 9.35 -0.27 -12.49
N SER A 61 10.09 -0.30 -11.36
CA SER A 61 9.67 0.41 -10.15
C SER A 61 9.68 1.92 -10.34
N ILE A 62 10.69 2.48 -11.01
CA ILE A 62 10.77 3.92 -11.32
C ILE A 62 9.62 4.31 -12.26
N PHE A 63 9.41 3.57 -13.34
CA PHE A 63 8.29 3.84 -14.26
C PHE A 63 6.93 3.71 -13.58
N GLY A 64 6.77 2.75 -12.64
CA GLY A 64 5.56 2.60 -11.85
C GLY A 64 5.27 3.79 -10.95
N VAL A 65 6.29 4.33 -10.29
CA VAL A 65 6.16 5.55 -9.45
C VAL A 65 5.77 6.75 -10.31
N ILE A 66 6.36 6.91 -11.50
CA ILE A 66 6.03 7.99 -12.43
C ILE A 66 4.60 7.84 -12.94
N ALA A 67 4.19 6.64 -13.34
CA ALA A 67 2.83 6.37 -13.80
C ALA A 67 1.81 6.65 -12.70
N PHE A 68 2.07 6.21 -11.48
CA PHE A 68 1.22 6.47 -10.32
C PHE A 68 1.07 7.96 -10.01
N TYR A 69 2.18 8.73 -10.03
CA TYR A 69 2.12 10.17 -9.85
C TYR A 69 1.26 10.86 -10.93
N ARG A 70 1.39 10.43 -12.19
CA ARG A 70 0.61 10.97 -13.30
C ARG A 70 -0.89 10.71 -13.16
N ILE A 71 -1.28 9.49 -12.78
CA ILE A 71 -2.69 9.15 -12.52
C ILE A 71 -3.24 10.00 -11.39
N LEU A 72 -2.51 10.08 -10.28
CA LEU A 72 -2.95 10.81 -9.11
C LEU A 72 -3.11 12.31 -9.38
N SER A 73 -2.19 12.89 -10.17
CA SER A 73 -2.25 14.31 -10.54
C SER A 73 -3.44 14.67 -11.43
N GLU A 74 -3.99 13.71 -12.16
CA GLU A 74 -5.23 13.92 -12.96
C GLU A 74 -6.50 13.69 -12.14
N LEU A 75 -6.45 12.84 -11.12
CA LEU A 75 -7.62 12.52 -10.30
C LEU A 75 -7.84 13.55 -9.18
N ILE A 76 -6.74 14.10 -8.69
CA ILE A 76 -6.76 14.93 -7.49
C ILE A 76 -5.88 16.12 -7.71
N SER A 77 -5.81 17.20 -7.41
CA SER A 77 -4.81 18.27 -7.55
C SER A 77 -3.40 17.73 -7.39
N GLY A 78 -2.49 17.91 -8.26
CA GLY A 78 -1.14 17.28 -8.27
C GLY A 78 -0.24 17.61 -7.06
N ASP A 79 -0.80 17.65 -5.85
CA ASP A 79 -0.11 17.95 -4.60
C ASP A 79 0.84 16.83 -4.20
N ILE A 80 2.07 17.21 -3.92
CA ILE A 80 3.14 16.27 -3.52
C ILE A 80 2.81 15.56 -2.20
N GLU A 81 2.08 16.21 -1.32
CA GLU A 81 1.64 15.66 -0.04
C GLU A 81 0.69 14.48 -0.25
N LEU A 82 -0.34 14.65 -1.08
CA LEU A 82 -1.28 13.59 -1.44
C LEU A 82 -0.59 12.41 -2.13
N PHE A 83 0.41 12.71 -2.98
CA PHE A 83 1.22 11.68 -3.61
C PHE A 83 2.03 10.88 -2.58
N MET A 84 2.73 11.56 -1.67
CA MET A 84 3.57 10.89 -0.66
C MET A 84 2.77 10.01 0.28
N ILE A 85 1.61 10.47 0.73
CA ILE A 85 0.76 9.68 1.64
C ILE A 85 0.11 8.49 0.92
N SER A 86 -0.30 8.66 -0.34
CA SER A 86 -0.82 7.57 -1.16
C SER A 86 0.25 6.52 -1.45
N LEU A 87 1.49 6.95 -1.70
CA LEU A 87 2.64 6.06 -1.88
C LEU A 87 2.95 5.29 -0.60
N LEU A 88 2.90 5.95 0.55
CA LEU A 88 3.08 5.31 1.87
C LEU A 88 2.00 4.25 2.12
N GLY A 89 0.73 4.53 1.80
CA GLY A 89 -0.36 3.55 1.85
C GLY A 89 -0.08 2.33 0.96
N GLY A 90 0.39 2.55 -0.27
CA GLY A 90 0.82 1.49 -1.17
C GLY A 90 1.96 0.64 -0.60
N PHE A 91 2.97 1.24 0.03
CA PHE A 91 4.04 0.51 0.72
C PHE A 91 3.54 -0.31 1.90
N ILE A 92 2.58 0.19 2.67
CA ILE A 92 1.96 -0.55 3.79
C ILE A 92 1.23 -1.78 3.25
N LEU A 93 0.41 -1.62 2.22
CA LEU A 93 -0.33 -2.72 1.60
C LEU A 93 0.62 -3.78 1.03
N CYS A 94 1.62 -3.35 0.24
CA CYS A 94 2.63 -4.25 -0.32
C CYS A 94 3.45 -4.95 0.77
N GLY A 95 3.84 -4.23 1.82
CA GLY A 95 4.59 -4.75 2.96
C GLY A 95 3.79 -5.79 3.75
N ALA A 96 2.49 -5.54 3.98
CA ALA A 96 1.59 -6.48 4.62
C ALA A 96 1.43 -7.77 3.81
N LEU A 97 1.14 -7.65 2.50
CA LEU A 97 1.03 -8.77 1.58
C LEU A 97 2.34 -9.58 1.50
N PHE A 98 3.48 -8.89 1.36
CA PHE A 98 4.79 -9.55 1.30
C PHE A 98 5.11 -10.30 2.61
N SER A 99 4.83 -9.69 3.76
CA SER A 99 5.03 -10.31 5.07
C SER A 99 4.17 -11.57 5.23
N MET A 100 2.92 -11.51 4.80
CA MET A 100 1.97 -12.62 4.83
C MET A 100 2.43 -13.77 3.92
N ILE A 101 2.80 -13.47 2.66
CA ILE A 101 3.30 -14.48 1.71
C ILE A 101 4.57 -15.11 2.25
N LEU A 102 5.49 -14.32 2.80
CA LEU A 102 6.72 -14.84 3.41
C LEU A 102 6.39 -15.73 4.61
N GLY A 103 5.48 -15.32 5.49
CA GLY A 103 5.01 -16.14 6.61
C GLY A 103 4.43 -17.48 6.15
N HIS A 104 3.65 -17.47 5.07
CA HIS A 104 3.11 -18.69 4.48
C HIS A 104 4.22 -19.62 3.94
N TRP A 105 5.28 -19.07 3.34
CA TRP A 105 6.43 -19.85 2.88
C TRP A 105 7.15 -20.55 4.02
N TYR A 106 7.25 -19.92 5.21
CA TYR A 106 7.84 -20.56 6.40
C TYR A 106 7.08 -21.80 6.90
N LEU A 107 5.81 -21.94 6.52
CA LEU A 107 5.06 -23.17 6.86
C LEU A 107 5.42 -24.35 5.97
N ASN A 108 5.91 -24.08 4.74
CA ASN A 108 6.19 -25.11 3.73
C ASN A 108 7.70 -25.39 3.55
N VAL A 109 8.57 -24.42 3.87
CA VAL A 109 10.03 -24.53 3.63
C VAL A 109 10.79 -24.43 4.95
N VAL A 110 11.32 -25.55 5.40
CA VAL A 110 11.94 -25.69 6.74
C VAL A 110 13.29 -24.98 6.88
N SER A 111 13.97 -24.63 5.77
CA SER A 111 15.35 -24.09 5.80
C SER A 111 15.47 -22.57 5.70
N LEU A 112 14.37 -21.84 5.65
CA LEU A 112 14.41 -20.37 5.53
C LEU A 112 14.86 -19.72 6.85
N PRO A 113 15.82 -18.75 6.81
CA PRO A 113 16.29 -18.08 8.02
C PRO A 113 15.21 -17.14 8.59
N ILE A 114 14.74 -17.41 9.80
CA ILE A 114 13.65 -16.68 10.47
C ILE A 114 13.92 -15.16 10.61
N SER A 115 15.18 -14.75 10.44
CA SER A 115 15.60 -13.34 10.41
C SER A 115 14.95 -12.54 9.28
N MET A 116 14.67 -13.17 8.13
CA MET A 116 13.99 -12.48 7.00
C MET A 116 12.58 -12.07 7.38
N LEU A 117 11.77 -12.99 7.92
CA LEU A 117 10.41 -12.69 8.38
C LEU A 117 10.42 -11.60 9.46
N ARG A 118 11.35 -11.71 10.43
CA ARG A 118 11.51 -10.72 11.48
C ARG A 118 11.83 -9.33 10.93
N SER A 119 12.75 -9.23 9.97
CA SER A 119 13.13 -7.95 9.35
C SER A 119 11.98 -7.34 8.56
N THR A 120 11.23 -8.14 7.82
CA THR A 120 10.07 -7.69 7.04
C THR A 120 8.96 -7.16 7.94
N VAL A 121 8.65 -7.87 9.04
CA VAL A 121 7.64 -7.40 10.01
C VAL A 121 8.10 -6.13 10.72
N LYS A 122 9.39 -6.01 11.07
CA LYS A 122 9.93 -4.76 11.65
C LYS A 122 9.79 -3.58 10.68
N PHE A 123 10.08 -3.81 9.40
CA PHE A 123 9.91 -2.78 8.37
C PHE A 123 8.43 -2.38 8.23
N LEU A 124 7.51 -3.36 8.22
CA LEU A 124 6.07 -3.10 8.19
C LEU A 124 5.63 -2.25 9.39
N ILE A 125 6.05 -2.59 10.60
CA ILE A 125 5.75 -1.80 11.80
C ILE A 125 6.27 -0.37 11.67
N LEU A 126 7.49 -0.18 11.14
CA LEU A 126 8.07 1.14 10.95
C LEU A 126 7.22 2.02 10.03
N ILE A 127 6.84 1.50 8.84
CA ILE A 127 6.06 2.28 7.88
C ILE A 127 4.63 2.55 8.37
N VAL A 128 4.01 1.61 9.08
CA VAL A 128 2.70 1.83 9.71
C VAL A 128 2.80 2.85 10.86
N ALA A 129 3.89 2.83 11.65
CA ALA A 129 4.11 3.83 12.68
C ALA A 129 4.30 5.23 12.11
N LEU A 130 5.03 5.37 10.99
CA LEU A 130 5.15 6.65 10.28
C LEU A 130 3.78 7.16 9.80
N ARG A 131 2.95 6.27 9.25
CA ARG A 131 1.58 6.59 8.86
C ARG A 131 0.75 7.03 10.06
N PHE A 132 0.81 6.31 11.17
CA PHE A 132 0.08 6.65 12.39
C PHE A 132 0.46 8.03 12.93
N ILE A 133 1.76 8.37 12.93
CA ILE A 133 2.24 9.70 13.36
C ILE A 133 1.68 10.79 12.42
N TRP A 134 1.69 10.56 11.13
CA TRP A 134 1.12 11.47 10.13
C TRP A 134 -0.38 11.69 10.36
N ASP A 135 -1.14 10.60 10.46
CA ASP A 135 -2.59 10.63 10.68
C ASP A 135 -2.94 11.39 11.99
N MET A 136 -2.20 11.16 13.07
CA MET A 136 -2.38 11.88 14.33
C MET A 136 -2.08 13.37 14.18
N GLY A 137 -1.00 13.73 13.48
CA GLY A 137 -0.67 15.13 13.19
C GLY A 137 -1.82 15.83 12.46
N TYR A 138 -2.37 15.17 11.45
CA TYR A 138 -3.47 15.72 10.66
C TYR A 138 -4.78 15.84 11.44
N ILE A 139 -5.10 14.88 12.31
CA ILE A 139 -6.29 14.91 13.17
C ILE A 139 -6.26 16.11 14.12
N PHE A 140 -5.10 16.44 14.67
CA PHE A 140 -4.99 17.52 15.66
C PHE A 140 -4.83 18.90 15.03
N MET A 141 -4.30 19.01 13.81
CA MET A 141 -3.95 20.28 13.18
C MET A 141 -4.75 20.55 11.89
N GLY A 142 -5.41 19.53 11.32
CA GLY A 142 -6.07 19.61 10.04
C GLY A 142 -7.49 20.18 10.10
N GLU A 143 -7.88 20.77 8.99
CA GLU A 143 -9.26 21.19 8.70
C GLU A 143 -9.75 20.46 7.45
N ILE A 144 -11.06 20.20 7.38
CA ILE A 144 -11.70 19.58 6.23
C ILE A 144 -12.87 20.45 5.77
N PRO A 145 -13.06 20.66 4.46
CA PRO A 145 -14.26 21.29 3.94
C PRO A 145 -15.45 20.30 4.09
N TYR A 146 -16.33 20.58 5.04
CA TYR A 146 -17.53 19.79 5.27
C TYR A 146 -18.77 20.67 5.12
N ASN A 147 -19.67 20.32 4.20
CA ASN A 147 -20.87 21.11 3.85
C ASN A 147 -20.55 22.56 3.45
N GLY A 148 -19.41 22.78 2.79
CA GLY A 148 -18.99 24.10 2.33
C GLY A 148 -18.36 25.00 3.40
N LEU A 149 -18.16 24.50 4.62
CA LEU A 149 -17.50 25.21 5.71
C LEU A 149 -16.22 24.47 6.13
N PRO A 150 -15.13 25.20 6.48
CA PRO A 150 -13.98 24.58 7.09
C PRO A 150 -14.32 24.11 8.52
N VAL A 151 -14.22 22.82 8.76
CA VAL A 151 -14.49 22.20 10.06
C VAL A 151 -13.22 21.53 10.55
N SER A 152 -12.93 21.64 11.84
CA SER A 152 -11.76 20.94 12.42
C SER A 152 -11.93 19.42 12.26
N MET A 153 -10.81 18.73 12.02
CA MET A 153 -10.82 17.28 11.85
C MET A 153 -11.44 16.57 13.07
N THR A 154 -11.19 17.05 14.28
CA THR A 154 -11.77 16.50 15.51
C THR A 154 -13.29 16.62 15.57
N GLN A 155 -13.87 17.68 15.02
CA GLN A 155 -15.34 17.82 14.90
C GLN A 155 -15.90 16.94 13.79
N PHE A 156 -15.19 16.86 12.66
CA PHE A 156 -15.58 15.98 11.56
C PHE A 156 -15.66 14.51 12.01
N LEU A 157 -14.71 14.03 12.79
CA LEU A 157 -14.69 12.65 13.30
C LEU A 157 -15.92 12.30 14.19
N GLN A 158 -16.65 13.29 14.71
CA GLN A 158 -17.89 13.09 15.47
C GLN A 158 -19.13 12.98 14.57
N THR A 159 -18.99 13.22 13.27
CA THR A 159 -20.09 13.06 12.30
C THR A 159 -20.19 11.59 11.84
N PHE A 160 -21.33 11.25 11.20
CA PHE A 160 -21.51 9.93 10.61
C PHE A 160 -20.45 9.61 9.55
N ASP A 161 -20.13 10.60 8.70
CA ASP A 161 -19.07 10.43 7.70
C ASP A 161 -17.70 10.25 8.37
N GLY A 162 -17.39 11.02 9.41
CA GLY A 162 -16.15 10.91 10.18
C GLY A 162 -15.97 9.54 10.88
N PHE A 163 -17.06 8.82 11.17
CA PHE A 163 -17.00 7.48 11.75
C PHE A 163 -16.25 6.49 10.84
N PHE A 164 -16.45 6.54 9.52
CA PHE A 164 -15.70 5.69 8.58
C PHE A 164 -14.21 6.04 8.53
N LEU A 165 -13.87 7.31 8.74
CA LEU A 165 -12.47 7.71 8.86
C LEU A 165 -11.83 7.18 10.15
N LEU A 166 -12.54 7.20 11.28
CA LEU A 166 -12.08 6.52 12.51
C LEU A 166 -11.87 5.03 12.30
N PHE A 167 -12.75 4.39 11.52
CA PHE A 167 -12.61 2.99 11.15
C PHE A 167 -11.32 2.78 10.32
N ALA A 168 -11.06 3.65 9.33
CA ALA A 168 -9.84 3.61 8.54
C ALA A 168 -8.58 3.76 9.41
N LEU A 169 -8.57 4.69 10.35
CA LEU A 169 -7.47 4.91 11.30
C LEU A 169 -7.23 3.69 12.18
N PHE A 170 -8.29 3.12 12.74
CA PHE A 170 -8.16 1.94 13.59
C PHE A 170 -7.61 0.73 12.82
N PHE A 171 -8.22 0.39 11.69
CA PHE A 171 -7.85 -0.79 10.90
C PHE A 171 -6.61 -0.58 10.05
N GLY A 172 -6.30 0.65 9.64
CA GLY A 172 -5.15 0.96 8.78
C GLY A 172 -3.85 1.16 9.53
N THR A 173 -3.91 1.63 10.78
CA THR A 173 -2.71 1.98 11.55
C THR A 173 -2.66 1.33 12.92
N LEU A 174 -3.63 1.57 13.78
CA LEU A 174 -3.57 1.11 15.18
C LEU A 174 -3.56 -0.42 15.30
N LEU A 175 -4.51 -1.09 14.66
CA LEU A 175 -4.61 -2.55 14.69
C LEU A 175 -3.40 -3.25 14.06
N PRO A 176 -2.91 -2.84 12.85
CA PRO A 176 -1.67 -3.39 12.28
C PRO A 176 -0.44 -3.17 13.15
N LEU A 177 -0.32 -2.05 13.88
CA LEU A 177 0.77 -1.83 14.84
C LEU A 177 0.73 -2.85 15.98
N ILE A 178 -0.43 -3.01 16.61
CA ILE A 178 -0.62 -3.97 17.72
C ILE A 178 -0.32 -5.39 17.23
N LEU A 179 -0.92 -5.80 16.12
CA LEU A 179 -0.74 -7.14 15.56
C LEU A 179 0.70 -7.37 15.07
N GLY A 180 1.37 -6.35 14.52
CA GLY A 180 2.76 -6.41 14.12
C GLY A 180 3.69 -6.68 15.31
N ILE A 181 3.48 -6.00 16.44
CA ILE A 181 4.23 -6.24 17.69
C ILE A 181 3.97 -7.65 18.22
N LEU A 182 2.70 -8.13 18.20
CA LEU A 182 2.36 -9.50 18.58
C LEU A 182 3.01 -10.52 17.65
N THR A 183 3.06 -10.24 16.34
CA THR A 183 3.75 -11.07 15.36
C THR A 183 5.25 -11.19 15.67
N LEU A 184 5.92 -10.10 16.06
CA LEU A 184 7.33 -10.18 16.46
C LEU A 184 7.53 -11.04 17.72
N LYS A 185 6.60 -10.99 18.68
CA LYS A 185 6.64 -11.84 19.88
C LYS A 185 6.44 -13.32 19.52
N THR A 186 5.51 -13.65 18.62
CA THR A 186 5.29 -15.03 18.16
C THR A 186 6.48 -15.58 17.35
N ILE A 187 7.15 -14.72 16.55
CA ILE A 187 8.39 -15.05 15.86
C ILE A 187 9.52 -15.33 16.86
N ALA A 188 9.60 -14.59 17.98
CA ALA A 188 10.63 -14.77 18.99
C ALA A 188 10.56 -16.16 19.65
N ILE A 189 9.36 -16.70 19.86
CA ILE A 189 9.14 -18.06 20.39
C ILE A 189 9.09 -19.14 19.30
N LYS A 190 9.48 -18.79 18.06
CA LYS A 190 9.50 -19.67 16.88
C LYS A 190 8.12 -20.26 16.50
N SER A 191 7.03 -19.62 16.90
CA SER A 191 5.66 -20.01 16.50
C SER A 191 5.30 -19.38 15.16
N THR A 192 5.82 -19.96 14.06
CA THR A 192 5.62 -19.42 12.70
C THR A 192 4.18 -19.51 12.24
N GLN A 193 3.43 -20.52 12.64
CA GLN A 193 2.02 -20.70 12.32
C GLN A 193 1.18 -19.56 12.91
N SER A 194 1.35 -19.27 14.21
CA SER A 194 0.64 -18.16 14.85
C SER A 194 1.05 -16.79 14.27
N ALA A 195 2.34 -16.59 13.97
CA ALA A 195 2.83 -15.38 13.32
C ALA A 195 2.17 -15.18 11.95
N THR A 196 2.06 -16.23 11.14
CA THR A 196 1.39 -16.18 9.84
C THR A 196 -0.11 -15.87 9.99
N GLY A 197 -0.79 -16.46 10.96
CA GLY A 197 -2.20 -16.15 11.26
C GLY A 197 -2.42 -14.66 11.56
N LEU A 198 -1.55 -14.05 12.38
CA LEU A 198 -1.61 -12.61 12.66
C LEU A 198 -1.37 -11.76 11.40
N LEU A 199 -0.46 -12.17 10.53
CA LEU A 199 -0.17 -11.48 9.26
C LEU A 199 -1.38 -11.50 8.30
N TYR A 200 -2.17 -12.57 8.26
CA TYR A 200 -3.43 -12.60 7.51
C TYR A 200 -4.42 -11.55 8.01
N VAL A 201 -4.57 -11.42 9.33
CA VAL A 201 -5.44 -10.41 9.93
C VAL A 201 -4.95 -9.00 9.60
N ILE A 202 -3.64 -8.76 9.64
CA ILE A 202 -3.04 -7.47 9.24
C ILE A 202 -3.39 -7.15 7.77
N VAL A 203 -3.27 -8.09 6.85
CA VAL A 203 -3.59 -7.86 5.43
C VAL A 203 -5.06 -7.47 5.26
N ILE A 204 -5.98 -8.22 5.86
CA ILE A 204 -7.42 -7.91 5.77
C ILE A 204 -7.71 -6.51 6.33
N SER A 205 -7.14 -6.20 7.49
CA SER A 205 -7.26 -4.92 8.16
C SER A 205 -6.77 -3.76 7.28
N VAL A 206 -5.56 -3.88 6.72
CA VAL A 206 -4.96 -2.86 5.84
C VAL A 206 -5.76 -2.68 4.56
N VAL A 207 -6.22 -3.77 3.92
CA VAL A 207 -7.04 -3.69 2.69
C VAL A 207 -8.34 -2.94 2.96
N MET A 208 -9.03 -3.24 4.05
CA MET A 208 -10.27 -2.54 4.41
C MET A 208 -10.01 -1.05 4.64
N ALA A 209 -8.99 -0.71 5.39
CA ALA A 209 -8.65 0.67 5.69
C ALA A 209 -8.21 1.45 4.43
N ASP A 210 -7.41 0.83 3.55
CA ASP A 210 -6.94 1.45 2.31
C ASP A 210 -8.11 1.87 1.40
N LEU A 211 -9.20 1.10 1.38
CA LEU A 211 -10.41 1.48 0.64
C LEU A 211 -11.04 2.76 1.20
N PHE A 212 -11.14 2.89 2.52
CA PHE A 212 -11.68 4.09 3.16
C PHE A 212 -10.75 5.31 2.98
N TYR A 213 -9.44 5.14 3.15
CA TYR A 213 -8.48 6.21 2.91
C TYR A 213 -8.56 6.73 1.48
N LYS A 214 -8.63 5.85 0.49
CA LYS A 214 -8.78 6.23 -0.93
C LYS A 214 -10.12 6.89 -1.23
N TYR A 215 -11.19 6.46 -0.56
CA TYR A 215 -12.48 7.13 -0.66
C TYR A 215 -12.38 8.60 -0.24
N TYR A 216 -11.80 8.88 0.95
CA TYR A 216 -11.63 10.27 1.41
C TYR A 216 -10.65 11.06 0.56
N LEU A 217 -9.58 10.43 0.11
CA LEU A 217 -8.61 11.05 -0.79
C LEU A 217 -9.29 11.58 -2.07
N VAL A 218 -10.18 10.78 -2.68
CA VAL A 218 -10.88 11.16 -3.92
C VAL A 218 -12.00 12.15 -3.66
N GLN A 219 -12.76 12.00 -2.57
CA GLN A 219 -13.93 12.84 -2.27
C GLN A 219 -13.54 14.22 -1.73
N THR A 220 -12.53 14.31 -0.92
CA THR A 220 -12.21 15.51 -0.14
C THR A 220 -10.77 15.98 -0.32
N ALA A 221 -9.96 15.30 -1.15
CA ALA A 221 -8.52 15.51 -1.27
C ALA A 221 -7.80 15.52 0.11
N LEU A 222 -8.28 14.67 1.04
CA LEU A 222 -7.75 14.58 2.39
C LEU A 222 -6.43 13.79 2.39
N PRO A 223 -5.31 14.33 2.86
CA PRO A 223 -4.01 13.66 2.89
C PRO A 223 -3.84 12.72 4.10
N LEU A 224 -4.78 11.78 4.24
CA LEU A 224 -4.76 10.73 5.27
C LEU A 224 -4.58 9.35 4.65
#